data_d686cfbab6702be22290a05978c5b1aa
#
_entry.id   d686cfbab6702be22290a05978c5b1aa
#
_cell.length_a   1.000
_cell.length_b   1.000
_cell.length_c   1.000
_cell.angle_alpha   90.00
_cell.angle_beta   90.00
_cell.angle_gamma   90.00
#
_symmetry.space_group_name_H-M   'P 1'
#
loop_
_entity.id
_entity.type
_entity.pdbx_description
1 polymer ?
#
loop_
_entity_poly.entity_id
_entity_poly.type
_entity_poly.pdbx_seq_one_letter_code
_entity_poly.pdbx_strand_id
1 'polypeptide(L)'
;MTPVELAIEVVGWAGAVLILLAYMLISADKLSGQSRLFQWMNIVGAAGIAINAWWHSAWPAVALDVAWMIIGGVALWQILKKRGSSTSAM
;
A
#
# COMPACT_ATOMS: atom_id res chain seq x y z
N MET A 1 0.54 21.72 17.15
CA MET A 1 0.99 20.40 16.66
C MET A 1 2.51 20.35 16.68
N THR A 2 3.05 19.32 17.30
CA THR A 2 4.52 19.15 17.33
C THR A 2 5.02 18.73 15.94
N PRO A 3 6.32 18.90 15.66
CA PRO A 3 6.88 18.42 14.38
C PRO A 3 6.67 16.92 14.17
N VAL A 4 6.73 16.11 15.23
CA VAL A 4 6.49 14.67 15.12
C VAL A 4 5.04 14.40 14.73
N GLU A 5 4.09 15.07 15.39
CA GLU A 5 2.68 14.91 15.06
C GLU A 5 2.39 15.32 13.62
N LEU A 6 3.00 16.42 13.18
CA LEU A 6 2.83 16.85 11.79
C LEU A 6 3.37 15.80 10.82
N ALA A 7 4.55 15.25 11.10
CA ALA A 7 5.13 14.21 10.27
C ALA A 7 4.23 12.97 10.19
N ILE A 8 3.65 12.55 11.31
CA ILE A 8 2.73 11.42 11.37
C ILE A 8 1.48 11.69 10.53
N GLU A 9 0.94 12.91 10.61
CA GLU A 9 -0.22 13.28 9.79
C GLU A 9 0.11 13.28 8.31
N VAL A 10 1.24 13.84 7.93
CA VAL A 10 1.66 13.86 6.52
C VAL A 10 1.83 12.45 5.99
N VAL A 11 2.48 11.58 6.76
CA VAL A 11 2.70 10.17 6.35
C VAL A 11 1.36 9.46 6.15
N GLY A 12 0.42 9.63 7.08
CA GLY A 12 -0.89 9.00 6.98
C GLY A 12 -1.68 9.49 5.77
N TRP A 13 -1.74 10.79 5.58
CA TRP A 13 -2.48 11.38 4.45
C TRP A 13 -1.82 11.03 3.12
N ALA A 14 -0.50 11.06 3.04
CA ALA A 14 0.22 10.66 1.84
C ALA A 14 -0.06 9.20 1.50
N GLY A 15 -0.08 8.33 2.52
CA GLY A 15 -0.42 6.93 2.32
C GLY A 15 -1.84 6.74 1.80
N ALA A 16 -2.80 7.48 2.37
CA ALA A 16 -4.18 7.42 1.94
C ALA A 16 -4.34 7.87 0.48
N VAL A 17 -3.69 8.97 0.12
CA VAL A 17 -3.72 9.47 -1.26
C VAL A 17 -3.10 8.46 -2.22
N LEU A 18 -2.01 7.84 -1.82
CA LEU A 18 -1.33 6.85 -2.64
C LEU A 18 -2.21 5.64 -2.91
N ILE A 19 -2.91 5.13 -1.90
CA ILE A 19 -3.82 4.01 -2.07
C ILE A 19 -5.01 4.40 -2.94
N LEU A 20 -5.57 5.58 -2.71
CA LEU A 20 -6.68 6.08 -3.51
C LEU A 20 -6.27 6.19 -4.98
N LEU A 21 -5.09 6.74 -5.23
CA LEU A 21 -4.56 6.86 -6.59
C LEU A 21 -4.38 5.50 -7.23
N ALA A 22 -3.86 4.52 -6.49
CA ALA A 22 -3.70 3.16 -6.99
C ALA A 22 -5.04 2.56 -7.42
N TYR A 23 -6.08 2.74 -6.61
CA TYR A 23 -7.42 2.26 -6.95
C TYR A 23 -8.01 2.98 -8.15
N MET A 24 -7.77 4.28 -8.26
CA MET A 24 -8.22 5.05 -9.41
C MET A 24 -7.58 4.54 -10.70
N LEU A 25 -6.28 4.23 -10.65
CA LEU A 25 -5.56 3.71 -11.81
C LEU A 25 -6.08 2.33 -12.23
N ILE A 26 -6.40 1.47 -11.26
CA ILE A 26 -7.00 0.17 -11.55
C ILE A 26 -8.39 0.35 -12.14
N SER A 27 -9.20 1.22 -11.55
CA SER A 27 -10.57 1.45 -12.02
C SER A 27 -10.59 2.03 -13.44
N ALA A 28 -9.56 2.80 -13.80
CA ALA A 28 -9.43 3.37 -15.14
C ALA A 28 -8.71 2.45 -16.12
N ASP A 29 -8.44 1.21 -15.74
CA ASP A 29 -7.71 0.22 -16.54
C ASP A 29 -6.29 0.64 -16.91
N LYS A 30 -5.71 1.55 -16.12
CA LYS A 30 -4.31 1.96 -16.32
C LYS A 30 -3.32 1.00 -15.67
N LEU A 31 -3.76 0.32 -14.61
CA LEU A 31 -2.97 -0.69 -13.91
C LEU A 31 -3.83 -1.91 -13.67
N SER A 32 -3.19 -3.05 -13.48
CA SER A 32 -3.86 -4.28 -13.07
C SER A 32 -3.38 -4.68 -11.67
N GLY A 33 -4.12 -5.56 -11.03
CA GLY A 33 -3.71 -6.13 -9.74
C GLY A 33 -2.42 -6.94 -9.83
N GLN A 34 -2.01 -7.31 -11.05
CA GLN A 34 -0.75 -8.01 -11.29
C GLN A 34 0.41 -7.04 -11.52
N SER A 35 0.16 -5.75 -11.52
CA SER A 35 1.19 -4.74 -11.72
C SER A 35 2.06 -4.60 -10.48
N ARG A 36 3.38 -4.60 -10.68
CA ARG A 36 4.30 -4.34 -9.58
C ARG A 36 4.12 -2.93 -9.03
N LEU A 37 3.87 -1.97 -9.91
CA LEU A 37 3.65 -0.60 -9.50
C LEU A 37 2.44 -0.50 -8.56
N PHE A 38 1.33 -1.15 -8.92
CA PHE A 38 0.14 -1.16 -8.08
C PHE A 38 0.45 -1.74 -6.70
N GLN A 39 1.12 -2.88 -6.65
CA GLN A 39 1.40 -3.53 -5.37
C GLN A 39 2.35 -2.70 -4.50
N TRP A 40 3.36 -2.06 -5.11
CA TRP A 40 4.24 -1.17 -4.36
C TRP A 40 3.50 0.04 -3.82
N MET A 41 2.64 0.67 -4.62
CA MET A 41 1.82 1.79 -4.17
C MET A 41 0.93 1.37 -3.01
N ASN A 42 0.34 0.19 -3.12
CA ASN A 42 -0.55 -0.36 -2.10
C ASN A 42 0.20 -0.61 -0.79
N ILE A 43 1.36 -1.27 -0.87
CA ILE A 43 2.16 -1.59 0.32
C ILE A 43 2.69 -0.33 1.00
N VAL A 44 3.27 0.57 0.23
CA VAL A 44 3.82 1.81 0.77
C VAL A 44 2.71 2.68 1.37
N GLY A 45 1.58 2.77 0.68
CA GLY A 45 0.44 3.53 1.19
C GLY A 45 -0.10 2.95 2.48
N ALA A 46 -0.26 1.63 2.53
CA ALA A 46 -0.73 0.95 3.74
C ALA A 46 0.26 1.12 4.90
N ALA A 47 1.56 1.09 4.62
CA ALA A 47 2.57 1.32 5.65
C ALA A 47 2.42 2.73 6.25
N GLY A 48 2.19 3.74 5.42
CA GLY A 48 1.99 5.10 5.91
C GLY A 48 0.76 5.21 6.80
N ILE A 49 -0.34 4.59 6.39
CA ILE A 49 -1.57 4.58 7.17
C ILE A 49 -1.36 3.80 8.48
N ALA A 50 -0.65 2.68 8.42
CA ALA A 50 -0.37 1.87 9.61
C ALA A 50 0.44 2.65 10.64
N ILE A 51 1.45 3.40 10.21
CA ILE A 51 2.25 4.23 11.10
C ILE A 51 1.36 5.29 11.77
N ASN A 52 0.52 5.95 10.99
CA ASN A 52 -0.41 6.94 11.52
C ASN A 52 -1.38 6.30 12.52
N ALA A 53 -1.96 5.16 12.16
CA ALA A 53 -2.90 4.45 13.02
C ALA A 53 -2.24 3.99 14.31
N TRP A 54 -1.01 3.50 14.23
CA TRP A 54 -0.26 3.07 15.41
C TRP A 54 0.00 4.24 16.35
N TRP A 55 0.38 5.38 15.80
CA TRP A 55 0.61 6.59 16.60
C TRP A 55 -0.65 7.01 17.36
N HIS A 56 -1.80 6.88 16.72
CA HIS A 56 -3.08 7.25 17.31
C HIS A 56 -3.73 6.10 18.10
N SER A 57 -3.04 5.01 18.30
CA SER A 57 -3.55 3.83 19.02
C SER A 57 -4.83 3.27 18.42
N ALA A 58 -4.97 3.42 17.11
CA ALA A 58 -6.13 2.88 16.38
C ALA A 58 -5.85 1.40 16.03
N TRP A 59 -5.91 0.53 17.03
CA TRP A 59 -5.46 -0.84 16.89
C TRP A 59 -6.23 -1.67 15.85
N PRO A 60 -7.55 -1.54 15.71
CA PRO A 60 -8.23 -2.25 14.62
C PRO A 60 -7.71 -1.86 13.23
N ALA A 61 -7.43 -0.57 13.05
CA ALA A 61 -6.86 -0.09 11.78
C ALA A 61 -5.45 -0.61 11.57
N VAL A 62 -4.64 -0.66 12.63
CA VAL A 62 -3.29 -1.23 12.54
C VAL A 62 -3.36 -2.69 12.11
N ALA A 63 -4.24 -3.46 12.73
CA ALA A 63 -4.39 -4.88 12.40
C ALA A 63 -4.81 -5.07 10.95
N LEU A 64 -5.77 -4.27 10.48
CA LEU A 64 -6.24 -4.33 9.10
C LEU A 64 -5.14 -3.97 8.13
N ASP A 65 -4.40 -2.89 8.41
CA ASP A 65 -3.33 -2.44 7.54
C ASP A 65 -2.18 -3.43 7.46
N VAL A 66 -1.83 -4.06 8.58
CA VAL A 66 -0.79 -5.09 8.61
C VAL A 66 -1.21 -6.29 7.77
N ALA A 67 -2.46 -6.73 7.94
CA ALA A 67 -3.00 -7.82 7.12
C ALA A 67 -2.97 -7.44 5.64
N TRP A 68 -3.34 -6.20 5.32
CA TRP A 68 -3.33 -5.68 3.95
C TRP A 68 -1.92 -5.70 3.36
N MET A 69 -0.93 -5.27 4.13
CA MET A 69 0.47 -5.29 3.68
C MET A 69 0.97 -6.72 3.44
N ILE A 70 0.56 -7.67 4.27
CA ILE A 70 0.92 -9.07 4.08
C ILE A 70 0.33 -9.59 2.77
N ILE A 71 -0.94 -9.29 2.52
CA ILE A 71 -1.60 -9.70 1.28
C ILE A 71 -0.88 -9.08 0.07
N GLY A 72 -0.59 -7.78 0.13
CA GLY A 72 0.12 -7.09 -0.94
C GLY A 72 1.54 -7.62 -1.13
N GLY A 73 2.22 -7.93 -0.04
CA GLY A 73 3.56 -8.50 -0.09
C GLY A 73 3.60 -9.88 -0.72
N VAL A 74 2.62 -10.72 -0.36
CA VAL A 74 2.50 -12.04 -0.99
C VAL A 74 2.20 -11.91 -2.47
N ALA A 75 1.29 -11.02 -2.83
CA ALA A 75 0.96 -10.78 -4.24
C ALA A 75 2.18 -10.30 -5.02
N LEU A 76 2.93 -9.36 -4.46
CA LEU A 76 4.14 -8.85 -5.08
C LEU A 76 5.18 -9.95 -5.26
N TRP A 77 5.37 -10.78 -4.22
CA TRP A 77 6.31 -11.90 -4.30
C TRP A 77 5.93 -12.86 -5.43
N GLN A 78 4.64 -13.17 -5.54
CA GLN A 78 4.15 -14.04 -6.61
C GLN A 78 4.39 -13.43 -8.00
N ILE A 79 4.17 -12.12 -8.12
CA ILE A 79 4.42 -11.40 -9.38
C ILE A 79 5.89 -11.48 -9.76
N LEU A 80 6.78 -11.21 -8.82
CA LEU A 80 8.22 -11.23 -9.06
C LEU A 80 8.71 -12.64 -9.37
N LYS A 81 8.13 -13.65 -8.72
CA LYS A 81 8.46 -15.05 -8.98
C LYS A 81 8.04 -15.45 -10.38
N LYS A 82 6.86 -15.07 -10.82
CA LYS A 82 6.34 -15.36 -12.15
C LYS A 82 7.18 -14.71 -13.24
N ARG A 83 7.75 -13.56 -12.98
CA ARG A 83 8.60 -12.88 -13.95
C ARG A 83 9.80 -13.71 -14.40
N GLY A 84 10.33 -14.53 -13.52
CA GLY A 84 11.44 -15.39 -13.85
C GLY A 84 11.06 -16.56 -14.76
N SER A 85 9.78 -16.88 -14.86
CA SER A 85 9.31 -18.05 -15.60
C SER A 85 8.30 -17.72 -16.70
N SER A 86 7.84 -16.46 -16.75
CA SER A 86 6.80 -16.06 -17.70
C SER A 86 7.00 -14.61 -18.12
N THR A 87 6.68 -14.33 -19.38
CA THR A 87 6.76 -12.98 -19.92
C THR A 87 5.44 -12.23 -19.80
N SER A 88 4.40 -12.86 -19.34
CA SER A 88 3.05 -12.31 -19.36
C SER A 88 2.62 -11.68 -18.05
N ALA A 89 3.53 -11.44 -17.15
CA ALA A 89 3.21 -10.96 -15.81
C ALA A 89 2.66 -9.54 -15.77
N MET A 90 2.83 -8.77 -16.79
CA MET A 90 2.44 -7.37 -16.80
C MET A 90 1.27 -7.11 -17.71
#